data_3f397d4874e043401a81087c08c379cf
#
_entry.id   3f397d4874e043401a81087c08c379cf
#
_cell.length_a   1.000
_cell.length_b   1.000
_cell.length_c   1.000
_cell.angle_alpha   90.00
_cell.angle_beta   90.00
_cell.angle_gamma   90.00
#
_symmetry.space_group_name_H-M   'P 1'
#
loop_
_entity.id
_entity.type
_entity.pdbx_description
1 polymer ?
#
loop_
_entity_poly.entity_id
_entity_poly.type
_entity_poly.pdbx_seq_one_letter_code
_entity_poly.pdbx_strand_id
1 'polypeptide(L)'
;MKVNIGEREHEGVILLDLNGRLVAGENVAALREKITQLVTSGKVNAVLNLQHVDYIDSSGLGAMVMCFTSIRRAEGKLKLLNLTRRNVELLVLTKLETVFEVFDEEQQAINSFFPNREIRRFDILSFIQQQKAEGKL
;
A
#
# COMPACT_ATOMS: atom_id res chain seq x y z
N MET A 1 -4.67 -11.41 16.32
CA MET A 1 -3.66 -12.10 15.50
C MET A 1 -2.62 -11.13 15.01
N LYS A 2 -1.35 -11.50 15.13
CA LYS A 2 -0.25 -10.63 14.73
C LYS A 2 -0.10 -10.61 13.20
N VAL A 3 0.10 -9.43 12.62
CA VAL A 3 0.37 -9.33 11.19
C VAL A 3 1.75 -9.92 10.88
N ASN A 4 1.83 -10.66 9.81
CA ASN A 4 3.11 -11.19 9.33
C ASN A 4 3.57 -10.31 8.16
N ILE A 5 4.81 -9.85 8.23
CA ILE A 5 5.40 -8.99 7.19
C ILE A 5 6.60 -9.70 6.58
N GLY A 6 6.41 -10.18 5.34
CA GLY A 6 7.51 -10.74 4.57
C GLY A 6 8.19 -9.63 3.79
N GLU A 7 9.51 -9.68 3.71
CA GLU A 7 10.28 -8.68 2.97
C GLU A 7 10.96 -9.33 1.78
N ARG A 8 10.78 -8.75 0.59
CA ARG A 8 11.48 -9.15 -0.64
C ARG A 8 12.08 -7.91 -1.26
N GLU A 9 13.16 -8.08 -2.00
CA GLU A 9 13.74 -6.98 -2.76
C GLU A 9 13.85 -7.41 -4.22
N HIS A 10 13.41 -6.52 -5.13
CA HIS A 10 13.45 -6.77 -6.56
C HIS A 10 13.78 -5.47 -7.29
N GLU A 11 14.91 -5.47 -8.00
CA GLU A 11 15.41 -4.30 -8.73
C GLU A 11 15.55 -3.05 -7.84
N GLY A 12 15.93 -3.24 -6.58
CA GLY A 12 16.10 -2.14 -5.62
C GLY A 12 14.79 -1.67 -4.97
N VAL A 13 13.66 -2.27 -5.33
CA VAL A 13 12.36 -1.97 -4.72
C VAL A 13 12.08 -3.00 -3.63
N ILE A 14 11.71 -2.53 -2.45
CA ILE A 14 11.35 -3.40 -1.33
C ILE A 14 9.86 -3.73 -1.42
N LEU A 15 9.53 -5.02 -1.41
CA LEU A 15 8.15 -5.47 -1.38
C LEU A 15 7.86 -6.02 0.01
N LEU A 16 6.88 -5.45 0.66
CA LEU A 16 6.41 -5.89 1.98
C LEU A 16 5.11 -6.66 1.80
N ASP A 17 5.18 -7.97 1.95
CA ASP A 17 4.00 -8.83 1.86
C ASP A 17 3.35 -8.94 3.23
N LEU A 18 2.24 -8.24 3.42
CA LEU A 18 1.51 -8.24 4.67
C LEU A 18 0.45 -9.34 4.67
N ASN A 19 0.37 -10.07 5.77
CA ASN A 19 -0.63 -11.11 5.93
C ASN A 19 -1.30 -10.95 7.30
N GLY A 20 -2.61 -10.71 7.31
CA GLY A 20 -3.38 -10.53 8.53
C GLY A 20 -4.26 -9.31 8.47
N ARG A 21 -4.48 -8.69 9.63
CA ARG A 21 -5.29 -7.48 9.74
C ARG A 21 -4.40 -6.30 10.10
N LEU A 22 -4.66 -5.17 9.50
CA LEU A 22 -3.94 -3.95 9.83
C LEU A 22 -4.81 -3.11 10.78
N VAL A 23 -4.69 -3.42 12.05
CA VAL A 23 -5.52 -2.84 13.12
C VAL A 23 -4.65 -2.32 14.25
N ALA A 24 -5.25 -1.49 15.12
CA ALA A 24 -4.57 -0.90 16.27
C ALA A 24 -3.85 -1.94 17.12
N GLY A 25 -2.73 -1.56 17.70
CA GLY A 25 -1.91 -2.40 18.57
C GLY A 25 -0.68 -2.95 17.89
N GLU A 26 -0.38 -4.24 18.11
CA GLU A 26 0.83 -4.89 17.59
C GLU A 26 0.99 -4.80 16.08
N ASN A 27 -0.12 -4.93 15.35
CA ASN A 27 -0.07 -4.99 13.90
C ASN A 27 0.35 -3.64 13.29
N VAL A 28 -0.24 -2.56 13.77
CA VAL A 28 0.15 -1.21 13.35
C VAL A 28 1.58 -0.91 13.78
N ALA A 29 1.94 -1.28 15.02
CA ALA A 29 3.29 -1.06 15.52
C ALA A 29 4.34 -1.81 14.69
N ALA A 30 4.04 -3.05 14.29
CA ALA A 30 4.93 -3.87 13.47
C ALA A 30 5.20 -3.23 12.12
N LEU A 31 4.15 -2.70 11.46
CA LEU A 31 4.31 -2.02 10.18
C LEU A 31 5.16 -0.75 10.33
N ARG A 32 4.88 0.07 11.34
CA ARG A 32 5.62 1.31 11.57
C ARG A 32 7.08 1.03 11.86
N GLU A 33 7.36 0.02 12.66
CA GLU A 33 8.74 -0.38 12.97
C GLU A 33 9.49 -0.83 11.71
N LYS A 34 8.84 -1.64 10.88
CA LYS A 34 9.44 -2.09 9.61
C LYS A 34 9.79 -0.92 8.71
N ILE A 35 8.89 0.02 8.56
CA ILE A 35 9.14 1.21 7.73
C ILE A 35 10.27 2.06 8.32
N THR A 36 10.32 2.21 9.64
CA THR A 36 11.42 2.93 10.29
C THR A 36 12.77 2.28 9.99
N GLN A 37 12.83 0.95 10.04
CA GLN A 37 14.04 0.20 9.70
C GLN A 37 14.47 0.44 8.25
N LEU A 38 13.52 0.42 7.31
CA LEU A 38 13.81 0.66 5.91
C LEU A 38 14.34 2.07 5.68
N VAL A 39 13.71 3.06 6.28
CA VAL A 39 14.16 4.46 6.16
C VAL A 39 15.57 4.62 6.73
N THR A 40 15.83 4.04 7.90
CA THR A 40 17.17 4.10 8.53
C THR A 40 18.23 3.45 7.65
N SER A 41 17.87 2.38 6.93
CA SER A 41 18.79 1.66 6.03
C SER A 41 18.90 2.28 4.66
N GLY A 42 18.19 3.37 4.37
CA GLY A 42 18.18 4.02 3.06
C GLY A 42 17.38 3.29 2.00
N LYS A 43 16.56 2.31 2.39
CA LYS A 43 15.71 1.55 1.48
C LYS A 43 14.34 2.19 1.42
N VAL A 44 14.23 3.24 0.62
CA VAL A 44 13.07 4.12 0.64
C VAL A 44 12.14 3.98 -0.56
N ASN A 45 12.36 2.98 -1.40
CA ASN A 45 11.43 2.63 -2.47
C ASN A 45 10.73 1.34 -2.10
N ALA A 46 9.47 1.43 -1.70
CA ALA A 46 8.76 0.30 -1.12
C ALA A 46 7.34 0.17 -1.66
N VAL A 47 6.87 -1.06 -1.67
CA VAL A 47 5.51 -1.42 -2.06
C VAL A 47 4.89 -2.24 -0.95
N LEU A 48 3.72 -1.87 -0.48
CA LEU A 48 2.93 -2.69 0.44
C LEU A 48 2.02 -3.61 -0.38
N ASN A 49 2.27 -4.89 -0.31
CA ASN A 49 1.41 -5.89 -0.93
C ASN A 49 0.32 -6.27 0.08
N LEU A 50 -0.90 -5.87 -0.23
CA LEU A 50 -2.05 -5.99 0.67
C LEU A 50 -3.02 -7.10 0.26
N GLN A 51 -2.58 -8.00 -0.62
CA GLN A 51 -3.41 -9.09 -1.13
C GLN A 51 -4.02 -9.95 -0.01
N HIS A 52 -3.27 -10.15 1.05
CA HIS A 52 -3.69 -10.99 2.18
C HIS A 52 -4.04 -10.17 3.43
N VAL A 53 -4.37 -8.90 3.25
CA VAL A 53 -4.90 -8.03 4.30
C VAL A 53 -6.39 -7.86 4.05
N ASP A 54 -7.20 -8.57 4.82
CA ASP A 54 -8.66 -8.56 4.63
C ASP A 54 -9.35 -7.41 5.36
N TYR A 55 -8.68 -6.77 6.30
CA TYR A 55 -9.28 -5.71 7.08
C TYR A 55 -8.26 -4.66 7.53
N ILE A 56 -8.63 -3.40 7.37
CA ILE A 56 -7.84 -2.23 7.81
C ILE A 56 -8.80 -1.35 8.61
N ASP A 57 -8.46 -1.06 9.87
CA ASP A 57 -9.25 -0.11 10.66
C ASP A 57 -8.68 1.32 10.51
N SER A 58 -9.27 2.28 11.21
CA SER A 58 -8.83 3.68 11.14
C SER A 58 -7.38 3.85 11.60
N SER A 59 -6.95 3.07 12.58
CA SER A 59 -5.56 3.10 13.06
C SER A 59 -4.61 2.54 12.00
N GLY A 60 -5.00 1.46 11.33
CA GLY A 60 -4.22 0.89 10.23
C GLY A 60 -4.09 1.85 9.07
N LEU A 61 -5.20 2.50 8.72
CA LEU A 61 -5.20 3.50 7.65
C LEU A 61 -4.30 4.68 7.99
N GLY A 62 -4.40 5.18 9.22
CA GLY A 62 -3.52 6.24 9.72
C GLY A 62 -2.05 5.85 9.68
N ALA A 63 -1.75 4.60 10.05
CA ALA A 63 -0.38 4.09 10.01
C ALA A 63 0.14 4.05 8.57
N MET A 64 -0.68 3.66 7.60
CA MET A 64 -0.29 3.67 6.18
C MET A 64 0.06 5.08 5.72
N VAL A 65 -0.74 6.06 6.10
CA VAL A 65 -0.48 7.47 5.76
C VAL A 65 0.83 7.95 6.42
N MET A 66 1.06 7.59 7.68
CA MET A 66 2.30 7.95 8.36
C MET A 66 3.53 7.30 7.72
N CYS A 67 3.41 6.06 7.30
CA CYS A 67 4.48 5.36 6.60
C CYS A 67 4.78 6.04 5.25
N PHE A 68 3.74 6.40 4.52
CA PHE A 68 3.87 7.16 3.27
C PHE A 68 4.64 8.46 3.51
N THR A 69 4.25 9.20 4.54
CA THR A 69 4.88 10.48 4.87
C THR A 69 6.36 10.29 5.27
N SER A 70 6.65 9.29 6.10
CA SER A 70 8.03 9.01 6.55
C SER A 70 8.95 8.67 5.38
N ILE A 71 8.47 7.84 4.46
CA ILE A 71 9.23 7.46 3.27
C ILE A 71 9.42 8.66 2.35
N ARG A 72 8.39 9.47 2.19
CA ARG A 72 8.47 10.66 1.34
C ARG A 72 9.46 11.69 1.89
N ARG A 73 9.49 11.88 3.20
CA ARG A 73 10.48 12.76 3.85
C ARG A 73 11.90 12.29 3.63
N ALA A 74 12.10 10.98 3.45
CA ALA A 74 13.39 10.40 3.14
C ALA A 74 13.66 10.38 1.62
N GLU A 75 12.85 11.10 0.84
CA GLU A 75 12.96 11.22 -0.61
C GLU A 75 12.67 9.91 -1.34
N GLY A 76 11.90 9.04 -0.71
CA GLY A 76 11.47 7.77 -1.28
C GLY A 76 10.01 7.79 -1.71
N LYS A 77 9.53 6.61 -2.09
CA LYS A 77 8.14 6.41 -2.53
C LYS A 77 7.58 5.12 -1.94
N LEU A 78 6.35 5.21 -1.43
CA LEU A 78 5.60 4.06 -0.94
C LEU A 78 4.35 3.91 -1.79
N LYS A 79 4.17 2.73 -2.38
CA LYS A 79 3.03 2.45 -3.27
C LYS A 79 2.30 1.21 -2.76
N LEU A 80 1.08 1.00 -3.25
CA LEU A 80 0.23 -0.10 -2.81
C LEU A 80 0.01 -1.10 -3.94
N LEU A 81 -0.11 -2.38 -3.58
CA LEU A 81 -0.28 -3.48 -4.52
C LEU A 81 -1.36 -4.42 -4.02
N ASN A 82 -2.23 -4.86 -4.93
CA ASN A 82 -3.20 -5.93 -4.71
C ASN A 82 -4.15 -5.68 -3.54
N LEU A 83 -4.80 -4.53 -3.50
CA LEU A 83 -5.82 -4.29 -2.50
C LEU A 83 -7.02 -5.20 -2.75
N THR A 84 -7.61 -5.71 -1.66
CA THR A 84 -8.90 -6.37 -1.75
C THR A 84 -9.96 -5.33 -2.15
N ARG A 85 -11.09 -5.79 -2.69
CA ARG A 85 -12.21 -4.92 -3.04
C ARG A 85 -12.61 -4.01 -1.86
N ARG A 86 -12.70 -4.60 -0.67
CA ARG A 86 -13.05 -3.87 0.55
C ARG A 86 -12.07 -2.73 0.84
N ASN A 87 -10.79 -2.99 0.66
CA ASN A 87 -9.76 -1.99 0.94
C ASN A 87 -9.72 -0.90 -0.13
N VAL A 88 -10.04 -1.23 -1.39
CA VAL A 88 -10.21 -0.21 -2.43
C VAL A 88 -11.38 0.71 -2.07
N GLU A 89 -12.51 0.14 -1.67
CA GLU A 89 -13.67 0.92 -1.24
C GLU A 89 -13.31 1.84 -0.07
N LEU A 90 -12.53 1.35 0.89
CA LEU A 90 -12.07 2.15 2.03
C LEU A 90 -11.24 3.35 1.57
N LEU A 91 -10.31 3.16 0.62
CA LEU A 91 -9.52 4.27 0.09
C LEU A 91 -10.40 5.31 -0.59
N VAL A 92 -11.37 4.86 -1.38
CA VAL A 92 -12.29 5.76 -2.09
C VAL A 92 -13.13 6.57 -1.09
N LEU A 93 -13.70 5.91 -0.09
CA LEU A 93 -14.54 6.56 0.91
C LEU A 93 -13.76 7.57 1.76
N THR A 94 -12.50 7.33 1.99
CA THR A 94 -11.62 8.23 2.76
C THR A 94 -10.86 9.21 1.88
N LYS A 95 -11.03 9.15 0.56
CA LYS A 95 -10.36 9.98 -0.45
C LYS A 95 -8.85 9.81 -0.46
N LEU A 96 -8.36 8.69 0.02
CA LEU A 96 -6.93 8.38 0.02
C LEU A 96 -6.44 7.82 -1.32
N GLU A 97 -7.34 7.55 -2.27
CA GLU A 97 -6.95 7.18 -3.63
C GLU A 97 -6.17 8.31 -4.33
N THR A 98 -6.28 9.53 -3.82
CA THR A 98 -5.50 10.68 -4.34
C THR A 98 -4.09 10.72 -3.76
N VAL A 99 -3.84 10.00 -2.67
CA VAL A 99 -2.55 9.97 -1.98
C VAL A 99 -1.70 8.80 -2.45
N PHE A 100 -2.30 7.61 -2.54
CA PHE A 100 -1.58 6.40 -2.86
C PHE A 100 -1.73 6.01 -4.33
N GLU A 101 -0.62 5.66 -4.97
CA GLU A 101 -0.65 4.96 -6.25
C GLU A 101 -0.91 3.48 -5.97
N VAL A 102 -1.87 2.90 -6.69
CA VAL A 102 -2.32 1.52 -6.48
C VAL A 102 -2.09 0.71 -7.74
N PHE A 103 -1.58 -0.49 -7.58
CA PHE A 103 -1.30 -1.43 -8.67
C PHE A 103 -1.94 -2.78 -8.37
N ASP A 104 -2.31 -3.50 -9.41
CA ASP A 104 -2.83 -4.86 -9.30
C ASP A 104 -1.89 -5.92 -9.89
N GLU A 105 -0.74 -5.49 -10.38
CA GLU A 105 0.32 -6.39 -10.86
C GLU A 105 1.66 -5.95 -10.29
N GLU A 106 2.39 -6.90 -9.71
CA GLU A 106 3.66 -6.61 -9.03
C GLU A 106 4.68 -5.95 -9.95
N GLN A 107 4.85 -6.46 -11.17
CA GLN A 107 5.84 -5.90 -12.09
C GLN A 107 5.50 -4.46 -12.47
N GLN A 108 4.21 -4.13 -12.57
CA GLN A 108 3.79 -2.75 -12.85
C GLN A 108 4.14 -1.82 -11.69
N ALA A 109 3.94 -2.29 -10.45
CA ALA A 109 4.33 -1.53 -9.27
C ALA A 109 5.83 -1.27 -9.27
N ILE A 110 6.64 -2.30 -9.54
CA ILE A 110 8.09 -2.17 -9.62
C ILE A 110 8.49 -1.20 -10.73
N ASN A 111 7.91 -1.36 -11.92
CA ASN A 111 8.23 -0.50 -13.08
C ASN A 111 7.95 0.97 -12.79
N SER A 112 6.98 1.25 -11.95
CA SER A 112 6.59 2.64 -11.64
C SER A 112 7.68 3.44 -10.92
N PHE A 113 8.70 2.78 -10.39
CA PHE A 113 9.85 3.46 -9.78
C PHE A 113 10.92 3.87 -10.79
N PHE A 114 10.76 3.46 -12.06
CA PHE A 114 11.73 3.72 -13.11
C PHE A 114 11.11 4.63 -14.19
N PRO A 115 11.69 5.80 -14.45
CA PRO A 115 11.01 6.85 -15.26
C PRO A 115 10.81 6.49 -16.72
N ASN A 116 11.58 5.53 -17.26
CA ASN A 116 11.53 5.18 -18.68
C ASN A 116 10.72 3.94 -18.98
N ARG A 117 10.01 3.40 -17.99
CA ARG A 117 9.18 2.20 -18.15
C ARG A 117 7.71 2.57 -18.28
N GLU A 118 7.01 1.88 -19.17
CA GLU A 118 5.56 1.99 -19.25
C GLU A 118 4.94 1.33 -18.02
N ILE A 119 3.89 1.95 -17.49
CA ILE A 119 3.20 1.43 -16.31
C ILE A 119 1.70 1.43 -16.53
N ARG A 120 1.04 0.49 -15.83
CA ARG A 120 -0.42 0.44 -15.76
C ARG A 120 -0.82 0.38 -14.30
N ARG A 121 -1.53 1.41 -13.85
CA ARG A 121 -2.07 1.48 -12.51
C ARG A 121 -3.41 0.76 -12.44
N PHE A 122 -3.83 0.41 -11.24
CA PHE A 122 -5.18 -0.06 -10.97
C PHE A 122 -6.17 1.05 -11.36
N ASP A 123 -7.19 0.70 -12.14
CA ASP A 123 -8.17 1.67 -12.64
C ASP A 123 -9.25 1.92 -11.59
N ILE A 124 -8.98 2.86 -10.68
CA ILE A 124 -9.91 3.23 -9.62
C ILE A 124 -11.18 3.87 -10.17
N LEU A 125 -11.07 4.66 -11.25
CA LEU A 125 -12.25 5.29 -11.85
C LEU A 125 -13.25 4.27 -12.36
N SER A 126 -12.77 3.24 -13.07
CA SER A 126 -13.66 2.16 -13.52
C SER A 126 -14.27 1.41 -12.35
N PHE A 127 -13.48 1.17 -11.30
CA PHE A 127 -13.96 0.53 -10.08
C PHE A 127 -15.09 1.35 -9.45
N ILE A 128 -14.92 2.67 -9.32
CA ILE A 128 -15.93 3.56 -8.76
C ILE A 128 -17.22 3.53 -9.59
N GLN A 129 -17.09 3.62 -10.91
CA GLN A 129 -18.24 3.59 -11.81
C GLN A 129 -19.00 2.28 -11.68
N GLN A 130 -18.30 1.16 -11.61
CA GLN A 130 -18.91 -0.15 -11.43
C GLN A 130 -19.64 -0.24 -10.09
N GLN A 131 -19.05 0.27 -9.00
CA GLN A 131 -19.68 0.26 -7.68
C GLN A 131 -20.93 1.12 -7.66
N LYS A 132 -20.91 2.28 -8.32
CA LYS A 132 -22.10 3.13 -8.44
C LYS A 132 -23.20 2.43 -9.23
N ALA A 133 -22.87 1.78 -10.33
CA ALA A 133 -23.84 1.04 -11.14
C ALA A 133 -24.48 -0.11 -10.34
N GLU A 134 -23.74 -0.70 -9.41
CA GLU A 134 -24.24 -1.76 -8.53
C GLU A 134 -24.93 -1.20 -7.27
N GLY A 135 -24.97 0.13 -7.11
CA GLY A 135 -25.61 0.78 -5.94
C GLY A 135 -24.80 0.64 -4.66
N LYS A 136 -23.50 0.44 -4.72
CA LYS A 136 -22.64 0.21 -3.54
C LYS A 136 -21.93 1.45 -3.04
N LEU A 137 -21.85 2.47 -3.84
CA LEU A 137 -21.22 3.74 -3.47
C LEU A 137 -22.16 4.91 -3.71
#